data_4e0f84f41717c4d99280613f7f5cdd83
#
_entry.id   4e0f84f41717c4d99280613f7f5cdd83
#
_cell.length_a   1.000
_cell.length_b   1.000
_cell.length_c   1.000
_cell.angle_alpha   90.00
_cell.angle_beta   90.00
_cell.angle_gamma   90.00
#
_symmetry.space_group_name_H-M   'P 1'
#
loop_
_entity.id
_entity.type
_entity.pdbx_description
1 polymer ?
#
loop_
_entity_poly.entity_id
_entity_poly.type
_entity_poly.pdbx_seq_one_letter_code
_entity_poly.pdbx_strand_id
1 'polypeptide(L)'
;MSTEPVPTELMPTEFMTSEVDVVIIGAGIVGAAAAFRLTDAGFRVVVLDRSVPNCAGSGTTAGNLHIQTIHTRRPGQGVALDVRRLLPLQLAASQLWDQLEHDVPGGVGLVRCGGYMVAETEEQCAALVQKHEWEREVGIPTRLLTGDEVRQELPLLGSTIAGASWCGLDGYAEPDIAGPALLAEAVARGAQLATDTKVTAIERIGESWNVSTAKGTWQAPHVVNAAGPWMAEVAAMVDVQLELRALSLQMHTLAAPPETLNVLVQHVGEGISIKQDRRNRIVLGGGWPAGQFRTAGAAPIREESIAGNLAQTGRLMPGLGEIELSDVWTGPVVTTPDELPIIGELESAPGVFVAGGTYSFTFASLWADVLTALVQGKEPAVDVTSFGPARLTASH
;
A
#
# COMPACT_ATOMS: atom_id res chain seq x y z
N MET A 1 2.41 58.27 40.78
CA MET A 1 3.35 57.30 40.20
C MET A 1 2.57 56.51 39.14
N SER A 2 2.72 56.93 37.90
CA SER A 2 2.09 56.29 36.73
C SER A 2 3.02 55.18 36.25
N THR A 3 2.53 53.93 36.23
CA THR A 3 3.22 52.81 35.61
C THR A 3 2.75 52.70 34.17
N GLU A 4 3.62 53.08 33.23
CA GLU A 4 3.44 52.82 31.82
C GLU A 4 3.52 51.30 31.55
N PRO A 5 2.68 50.75 30.65
CA PRO A 5 2.80 49.34 30.23
C PRO A 5 3.98 49.20 29.27
N VAL A 6 4.81 48.18 29.52
CA VAL A 6 5.89 47.74 28.65
C VAL A 6 5.27 47.17 27.34
N PRO A 7 5.71 47.65 26.16
CA PRO A 7 5.24 47.05 24.90
C PRO A 7 5.82 45.66 24.75
N THR A 8 4.97 44.65 24.69
CA THR A 8 5.33 43.29 24.30
C THR A 8 5.41 43.30 22.76
N GLU A 9 6.56 43.64 22.21
CA GLU A 9 6.87 43.36 20.82
C GLU A 9 6.92 41.83 20.68
N LEU A 10 5.86 41.28 20.07
CA LEU A 10 5.88 39.95 19.48
C LEU A 10 6.89 39.99 18.35
N MET A 11 8.09 39.47 18.59
CA MET A 11 9.06 39.19 17.55
C MET A 11 8.37 38.31 16.51
N PRO A 12 8.46 38.63 15.19
CA PRO A 12 7.97 37.74 14.18
C PRO A 12 8.77 36.43 14.30
N THR A 13 8.09 35.30 14.46
CA THR A 13 8.69 33.98 14.37
C THR A 13 9.22 33.87 12.94
N GLU A 14 10.52 34.09 12.75
CA GLU A 14 11.18 33.75 11.47
C GLU A 14 10.90 32.28 11.22
N PHE A 15 10.06 31.98 10.22
CA PHE A 15 9.84 30.64 9.75
C PHE A 15 11.18 30.13 9.21
N MET A 16 11.80 29.21 9.95
CA MET A 16 13.06 28.62 9.53
C MET A 16 12.85 27.83 8.25
N THR A 17 13.60 28.17 7.20
CA THR A 17 13.69 27.39 5.99
C THR A 17 14.84 26.39 6.15
N SER A 18 14.54 25.11 6.02
CA SER A 18 15.54 24.03 6.05
C SER A 18 15.77 23.50 4.64
N GLU A 19 17.03 23.37 4.23
CA GLU A 19 17.40 22.80 2.95
C GLU A 19 17.68 21.30 3.09
N VAL A 20 17.03 20.49 2.24
CA VAL A 20 17.23 19.05 2.11
C VAL A 20 17.30 18.69 0.63
N ASP A 21 17.60 17.44 0.32
CA ASP A 21 17.65 16.98 -1.07
C ASP A 21 16.29 16.44 -1.53
N VAL A 22 15.53 15.84 -0.60
CA VAL A 22 14.22 15.27 -0.87
C VAL A 22 13.24 15.55 0.27
N VAL A 23 12.06 16.07 -0.06
CA VAL A 23 10.90 16.13 0.84
C VAL A 23 9.95 15.00 0.47
N ILE A 24 9.62 14.12 1.40
CA ILE A 24 8.60 13.07 1.26
C ILE A 24 7.35 13.48 2.01
N ILE A 25 6.21 13.50 1.32
CA ILE A 25 4.90 13.84 1.89
C ILE A 25 4.11 12.56 2.11
N GLY A 26 3.95 12.19 3.38
CA GLY A 26 3.29 10.97 3.85
C GLY A 26 4.27 9.94 4.40
N ALA A 27 4.05 9.52 5.65
CA ALA A 27 4.83 8.50 6.36
C ALA A 27 4.06 7.14 6.45
N GLY A 28 3.32 6.80 5.38
CA GLY A 28 2.80 5.45 5.14
C GLY A 28 3.90 4.54 4.61
N ILE A 29 3.55 3.29 4.27
CA ILE A 29 4.52 2.27 3.83
C ILE A 29 5.37 2.72 2.62
N VAL A 30 4.78 3.41 1.65
CA VAL A 30 5.51 3.90 0.46
C VAL A 30 6.50 4.99 0.85
N GLY A 31 6.07 5.99 1.64
CA GLY A 31 6.97 7.06 2.08
C GLY A 31 8.06 6.57 3.03
N ALA A 32 7.76 5.61 3.91
CA ALA A 32 8.73 5.00 4.81
C ALA A 32 9.81 4.21 4.03
N ALA A 33 9.39 3.40 3.05
CA ALA A 33 10.31 2.65 2.20
C ALA A 33 11.16 3.59 1.32
N ALA A 34 10.54 4.64 0.75
CA ALA A 34 11.26 5.66 -0.02
C ALA A 34 12.28 6.40 0.85
N ALA A 35 11.92 6.80 2.08
CA ALA A 35 12.83 7.44 3.02
C ALA A 35 14.04 6.55 3.32
N PHE A 36 13.79 5.27 3.58
CA PHE A 36 14.86 4.31 3.84
C PHE A 36 15.84 4.22 2.67
N ARG A 37 15.37 3.97 1.45
CA ARG A 37 16.23 3.80 0.27
C ARG A 37 16.93 5.09 -0.16
N LEU A 38 16.24 6.24 -0.13
CA LEU A 38 16.84 7.53 -0.46
C LEU A 38 17.93 7.95 0.55
N THR A 39 17.70 7.70 1.84
CA THR A 39 18.70 7.99 2.88
C THR A 39 19.90 7.05 2.75
N ASP A 40 19.66 5.76 2.46
CA ASP A 40 20.72 4.78 2.17
C ASP A 40 21.54 5.17 0.94
N ALA A 41 20.91 5.79 -0.06
CA ALA A 41 21.57 6.34 -1.24
C ALA A 41 22.32 7.66 -0.98
N GLY A 42 22.32 8.17 0.25
CA GLY A 42 23.09 9.35 0.68
C GLY A 42 22.35 10.69 0.54
N PHE A 43 21.05 10.72 0.25
CA PHE A 43 20.28 11.94 0.20
C PHE A 43 19.88 12.43 1.60
N ARG A 44 19.87 13.75 1.79
CA ARG A 44 19.28 14.40 2.96
C ARG A 44 17.76 14.41 2.80
N VAL A 45 17.06 13.59 3.57
CA VAL A 45 15.62 13.35 3.44
C VAL A 45 14.87 13.94 4.63
N VAL A 46 13.73 14.58 4.37
CA VAL A 46 12.71 14.85 5.40
C VAL A 46 11.39 14.18 5.02
N VAL A 47 10.77 13.53 5.98
CA VAL A 47 9.43 12.96 5.85
C VAL A 47 8.44 13.82 6.63
N LEU A 48 7.44 14.34 5.96
CA LEU A 48 6.37 15.15 6.54
C LEU A 48 5.08 14.33 6.59
N ASP A 49 4.53 14.14 7.77
CA ASP A 49 3.21 13.50 7.91
C ASP A 49 2.24 14.42 8.65
N ARG A 50 1.03 14.51 8.12
CA ARG A 50 -0.06 15.32 8.71
C ARG A 50 -0.52 14.84 10.08
N SER A 51 -0.16 13.62 10.46
CA SER A 51 -0.59 12.94 11.69
C SER A 51 0.52 12.01 12.20
N VAL A 52 0.14 10.94 12.87
CA VAL A 52 1.04 9.87 13.30
C VAL A 52 1.41 8.98 12.10
N PRO A 53 2.69 8.64 11.90
CA PRO A 53 3.10 7.73 10.85
C PRO A 53 2.31 6.41 10.86
N ASN A 54 2.07 5.87 9.68
CA ASN A 54 1.40 4.57 9.50
C ASN A 54 -0.05 4.47 10.03
N CYS A 55 -0.69 5.57 10.46
CA CYS A 55 -2.03 5.54 11.06
C CYS A 55 -3.19 5.44 10.05
N ALA A 56 -2.91 5.58 8.76
CA ALA A 56 -3.91 5.55 7.68
C ALA A 56 -3.91 4.19 6.96
N GLY A 57 -4.05 4.17 5.64
CA GLY A 57 -4.20 2.97 4.83
C GLY A 57 -3.14 1.89 5.09
N SER A 58 -1.89 2.28 5.31
CA SER A 58 -0.79 1.34 5.54
C SER A 58 -0.92 0.57 6.85
N GLY A 59 -1.35 1.21 7.92
CA GLY A 59 -1.52 0.55 9.24
C GLY A 59 -2.86 -0.16 9.40
N THR A 60 -3.80 0.05 8.47
CA THR A 60 -5.15 -0.55 8.53
C THR A 60 -5.37 -1.65 7.49
N THR A 61 -4.37 -1.95 6.68
CA THR A 61 -4.40 -3.06 5.69
C THR A 61 -4.14 -4.42 6.32
N ALA A 62 -4.44 -5.50 5.60
CA ALA A 62 -3.99 -6.84 5.97
C ALA A 62 -2.48 -7.03 5.80
N GLY A 63 -1.79 -6.18 5.06
CA GLY A 63 -0.37 -6.31 4.76
C GLY A 63 -0.01 -7.41 3.77
N ASN A 64 -0.97 -7.96 3.05
CA ASN A 64 -0.73 -9.04 2.09
C ASN A 64 0.20 -8.58 0.97
N LEU A 65 1.13 -9.45 0.61
CA LEU A 65 1.99 -9.34 -0.57
C LEU A 65 1.44 -10.27 -1.64
N HIS A 66 0.73 -9.69 -2.59
CA HIS A 66 0.08 -10.40 -3.67
C HIS A 66 1.08 -10.57 -4.83
N ILE A 67 1.84 -11.66 -4.82
CA ILE A 67 2.82 -11.95 -5.87
C ILE A 67 2.17 -12.71 -7.01
N GLN A 68 1.33 -13.70 -6.71
CA GLN A 68 0.42 -14.18 -7.74
C GLN A 68 -0.70 -13.15 -8.00
N THR A 69 -1.10 -13.06 -9.26
CA THR A 69 -2.06 -12.08 -9.74
C THR A 69 -3.43 -12.26 -9.12
N ILE A 70 -4.00 -11.23 -8.52
CA ILE A 70 -5.41 -11.25 -8.10
C ILE A 70 -6.28 -10.92 -9.31
N HIS A 71 -7.17 -11.82 -9.66
CA HIS A 71 -8.10 -11.68 -10.78
C HIS A 71 -9.55 -11.62 -10.28
N THR A 72 -9.82 -10.67 -9.37
CA THR A 72 -11.17 -10.52 -8.80
C THR A 72 -11.99 -9.53 -9.61
N ARG A 73 -13.18 -9.95 -10.02
CA ARG A 73 -14.22 -9.04 -10.52
C ARG A 73 -15.42 -9.14 -9.58
N ARG A 74 -15.74 -8.03 -8.92
CA ARG A 74 -17.04 -7.90 -8.26
C ARG A 74 -18.08 -7.51 -9.30
N PRO A 75 -19.32 -8.03 -9.22
CA PRO A 75 -20.42 -7.56 -10.04
C PRO A 75 -20.54 -6.03 -9.92
N GLY A 76 -20.54 -5.32 -11.06
CA GLY A 76 -20.64 -3.86 -11.11
C GLY A 76 -19.33 -3.08 -10.96
N GLN A 77 -18.18 -3.73 -10.79
CA GLN A 77 -16.88 -3.10 -10.94
C GLN A 77 -16.48 -3.04 -12.42
N GLY A 78 -16.04 -1.85 -12.87
CA GLY A 78 -15.81 -1.45 -14.26
C GLY A 78 -14.83 -2.28 -15.08
N VAL A 79 -13.91 -1.62 -15.78
CA VAL A 79 -12.94 -2.21 -16.72
C VAL A 79 -12.12 -3.31 -16.06
N ALA A 80 -11.94 -4.42 -16.75
CA ALA A 80 -11.05 -5.49 -16.28
C ALA A 80 -9.63 -4.96 -16.15
N LEU A 81 -9.06 -5.07 -14.95
CA LEU A 81 -7.66 -4.82 -14.69
C LEU A 81 -6.79 -5.68 -15.64
N ASP A 82 -5.89 -5.06 -16.39
CA ASP A 82 -4.89 -5.79 -17.16
C ASP A 82 -3.77 -6.25 -16.23
N VAL A 83 -4.06 -7.31 -15.50
CA VAL A 83 -3.18 -7.89 -14.48
C VAL A 83 -1.82 -8.31 -15.02
N ARG A 84 -1.71 -8.63 -16.32
CA ARG A 84 -0.44 -9.03 -16.96
C ARG A 84 0.62 -7.94 -16.85
N ARG A 85 0.20 -6.67 -16.89
CA ARG A 85 1.10 -5.52 -16.74
C ARG A 85 1.76 -5.46 -15.35
N LEU A 86 1.13 -6.04 -14.33
CA LEU A 86 1.64 -6.04 -12.96
C LEU A 86 2.65 -7.15 -12.70
N LEU A 87 2.63 -8.24 -13.47
CA LEU A 87 3.42 -9.44 -13.17
C LEU A 87 4.93 -9.21 -13.02
N PRO A 88 5.61 -8.46 -13.92
CA PRO A 88 7.03 -8.16 -13.75
C PRO A 88 7.30 -7.36 -12.46
N LEU A 89 6.38 -6.43 -12.11
CA LEU A 89 6.49 -5.61 -10.91
C LEU A 89 6.30 -6.44 -9.63
N GLN A 90 5.37 -7.41 -9.65
CA GLN A 90 5.11 -8.30 -8.52
C GLN A 90 6.32 -9.17 -8.20
N LEU A 91 6.96 -9.75 -9.23
CA LEU A 91 8.17 -10.53 -9.06
C LEU A 91 9.33 -9.69 -8.49
N ALA A 92 9.56 -8.51 -9.08
CA ALA A 92 10.59 -7.58 -8.59
C ALA A 92 10.32 -7.12 -7.15
N ALA A 93 9.08 -6.74 -6.84
CA ALA A 93 8.69 -6.35 -5.50
C ALA A 93 8.91 -7.48 -4.47
N SER A 94 8.62 -8.73 -4.85
CA SER A 94 8.87 -9.89 -3.99
C SER A 94 10.33 -9.99 -3.57
N GLN A 95 11.25 -9.90 -4.54
CA GLN A 95 12.69 -9.97 -4.28
C GLN A 95 13.17 -8.81 -3.39
N LEU A 96 12.64 -7.61 -3.62
CA LEU A 96 12.99 -6.43 -2.83
C LEU A 96 12.43 -6.49 -1.40
N TRP A 97 11.28 -7.13 -1.18
CA TRP A 97 10.79 -7.39 0.17
C TRP A 97 11.71 -8.32 0.96
N ASP A 98 12.26 -9.37 0.31
CA ASP A 98 13.24 -10.26 0.93
C ASP A 98 14.53 -9.50 1.30
N GLN A 99 14.96 -8.57 0.45
CA GLN A 99 16.09 -7.69 0.76
C GLN A 99 15.79 -6.77 1.94
N LEU A 100 14.62 -6.13 1.99
CA LEU A 100 14.23 -5.26 3.11
C LEU A 100 14.19 -6.02 4.44
N GLU A 101 13.69 -7.27 4.45
CA GLU A 101 13.69 -8.11 5.66
C GLU A 101 15.11 -8.36 6.17
N HIS A 102 16.10 -8.41 5.27
CA HIS A 102 17.49 -8.60 5.61
C HIS A 102 18.21 -7.29 5.97
N ASP A 103 17.94 -6.20 5.23
CA ASP A 103 18.66 -4.92 5.33
C ASP A 103 18.23 -4.09 6.55
N VAL A 104 17.00 -4.29 7.04
CA VAL A 104 16.46 -3.57 8.20
C VAL A 104 16.76 -4.35 9.47
N PRO A 105 17.47 -3.79 10.45
CA PRO A 105 17.73 -4.46 11.73
C PRO A 105 16.43 -4.86 12.45
N GLY A 106 16.26 -6.15 12.70
CA GLY A 106 15.02 -6.72 13.26
C GLY A 106 13.95 -7.09 12.24
N GLY A 107 14.23 -6.85 10.96
CA GLY A 107 13.34 -7.16 9.85
C GLY A 107 12.15 -6.20 9.70
N VAL A 108 11.40 -6.39 8.64
CA VAL A 108 10.17 -5.63 8.35
C VAL A 108 8.91 -6.43 8.65
N GLY A 109 9.03 -7.53 9.36
CA GLY A 109 7.91 -8.40 9.71
C GLY A 109 7.38 -9.21 8.53
N LEU A 110 8.24 -9.52 7.56
CA LEU A 110 7.90 -10.35 6.40
C LEU A 110 7.63 -11.79 6.82
N VAL A 111 6.55 -12.36 6.30
CA VAL A 111 6.18 -13.77 6.47
C VAL A 111 5.92 -14.38 5.09
N ARG A 112 6.82 -15.26 4.67
CA ARG A 112 6.68 -16.06 3.43
C ARG A 112 5.93 -17.34 3.75
N CYS A 113 4.61 -17.25 3.84
CA CYS A 113 3.75 -18.40 4.12
C CYS A 113 3.25 -19.13 2.85
N GLY A 114 3.48 -18.54 1.69
CA GLY A 114 2.82 -18.96 0.46
C GLY A 114 1.33 -18.62 0.43
N GLY A 115 0.70 -18.81 -0.73
CA GLY A 115 -0.72 -18.53 -0.90
C GLY A 115 -1.41 -19.45 -1.88
N TYR A 116 -2.63 -19.84 -1.55
CA TYR A 116 -3.57 -20.47 -2.48
C TYR A 116 -4.54 -19.44 -3.03
N MET A 117 -4.72 -19.44 -4.33
CA MET A 117 -5.86 -18.80 -4.98
C MET A 117 -6.81 -19.90 -5.40
N VAL A 118 -7.98 -19.98 -4.75
CA VAL A 118 -8.94 -21.06 -4.93
C VAL A 118 -10.00 -20.73 -5.96
N ALA A 119 -10.59 -21.76 -6.55
CA ALA A 119 -11.68 -21.72 -7.52
C ALA A 119 -12.77 -22.73 -7.13
N GLU A 120 -14.04 -22.39 -7.37
CA GLU A 120 -15.21 -23.22 -7.06
C GLU A 120 -15.92 -23.75 -8.31
N THR A 121 -15.65 -23.17 -9.50
CA THR A 121 -16.29 -23.54 -10.77
C THR A 121 -15.28 -23.88 -11.85
N GLU A 122 -15.70 -24.58 -12.90
CA GLU A 122 -14.87 -24.91 -14.06
C GLU A 122 -14.37 -23.63 -14.76
N GLU A 123 -15.20 -22.57 -14.87
CA GLU A 123 -14.80 -21.29 -15.44
C GLU A 123 -13.68 -20.63 -14.61
N GLN A 124 -13.80 -20.68 -13.30
CA GLN A 124 -12.76 -20.16 -12.39
C GLN A 124 -11.49 -20.99 -12.46
N CYS A 125 -11.59 -22.30 -12.59
CA CYS A 125 -10.42 -23.17 -12.82
C CYS A 125 -9.73 -22.82 -14.16
N ALA A 126 -10.48 -22.57 -15.22
CA ALA A 126 -9.92 -22.13 -16.49
C ALA A 126 -9.20 -20.77 -16.36
N ALA A 127 -9.74 -19.84 -15.55
CA ALA A 127 -9.07 -18.58 -15.25
C ALA A 127 -7.75 -18.81 -14.47
N LEU A 128 -7.69 -19.79 -13.55
CA LEU A 128 -6.43 -20.16 -12.87
C LEU A 128 -5.39 -20.72 -13.84
N VAL A 129 -5.80 -21.51 -14.82
CA VAL A 129 -4.90 -22.04 -15.85
C VAL A 129 -4.29 -20.90 -16.66
N GLN A 130 -5.13 -19.98 -17.16
CA GLN A 130 -4.67 -18.85 -17.93
C GLN A 130 -3.73 -17.93 -17.12
N LYS A 131 -4.07 -17.67 -15.86
CA LYS A 131 -3.25 -16.92 -14.92
C LYS A 131 -1.89 -17.59 -14.70
N HIS A 132 -1.86 -18.89 -14.47
CA HIS A 132 -0.65 -19.68 -14.29
C HIS A 132 0.30 -19.59 -15.49
N GLU A 133 -0.24 -19.60 -16.73
CA GLU A 133 0.56 -19.44 -17.94
C GLU A 133 1.26 -18.07 -17.95
N TRP A 134 0.53 -16.98 -17.69
CA TRP A 134 1.09 -15.62 -17.63
C TRP A 134 2.15 -15.48 -16.55
N GLU A 135 1.93 -16.03 -15.37
CA GLU A 135 2.86 -15.99 -14.24
C GLU A 135 4.15 -16.73 -14.56
N ARG A 136 4.05 -17.90 -15.19
CA ARG A 136 5.21 -18.66 -15.64
C ARG A 136 6.04 -17.93 -16.69
N GLU A 137 5.42 -17.21 -17.62
CA GLU A 137 6.11 -16.42 -18.64
C GLU A 137 7.08 -15.41 -18.03
N VAL A 138 6.75 -14.83 -16.88
CA VAL A 138 7.59 -13.85 -16.17
C VAL A 138 8.43 -14.45 -15.04
N GLY A 139 8.34 -15.78 -14.81
CA GLY A 139 9.14 -16.47 -13.81
C GLY A 139 8.54 -16.51 -12.40
N ILE A 140 7.25 -16.22 -12.22
CA ILE A 140 6.55 -16.43 -10.94
C ILE A 140 6.25 -17.94 -10.81
N PRO A 141 6.77 -18.62 -9.76
CA PRO A 141 6.67 -20.07 -9.64
C PRO A 141 5.31 -20.48 -9.06
N THR A 142 4.28 -20.55 -9.89
CA THR A 142 2.98 -21.06 -9.48
C THR A 142 2.81 -22.53 -9.90
N ARG A 143 1.93 -23.25 -9.22
CA ARG A 143 1.47 -24.60 -9.58
C ARG A 143 -0.04 -24.71 -9.46
N LEU A 144 -0.65 -25.48 -10.35
CA LEU A 144 -2.08 -25.79 -10.33
C LEU A 144 -2.34 -27.05 -9.52
N LEU A 145 -3.48 -27.06 -8.82
CA LEU A 145 -3.97 -28.18 -8.04
C LEU A 145 -5.44 -28.41 -8.35
N THR A 146 -5.83 -29.67 -8.40
CA THR A 146 -7.24 -30.09 -8.35
C THR A 146 -7.85 -29.80 -6.98
N GLY A 147 -9.17 -29.80 -6.88
CA GLY A 147 -9.88 -29.64 -5.60
C GLY A 147 -9.49 -30.72 -4.57
N ASP A 148 -9.26 -31.95 -4.98
CA ASP A 148 -8.83 -33.01 -4.07
C ASP A 148 -7.40 -32.81 -3.58
N GLU A 149 -6.48 -32.43 -4.46
CA GLU A 149 -5.09 -32.16 -4.08
C GLU A 149 -4.99 -30.98 -3.11
N VAL A 150 -5.68 -29.87 -3.37
CA VAL A 150 -5.61 -28.70 -2.48
C VAL A 150 -6.26 -29.00 -1.13
N ARG A 151 -7.34 -29.78 -1.06
CA ARG A 151 -7.94 -30.20 0.22
C ARG A 151 -7.07 -31.18 1.01
N GLN A 152 -6.23 -31.96 0.34
CA GLN A 152 -5.22 -32.78 1.03
C GLN A 152 -4.12 -31.91 1.66
N GLU A 153 -3.69 -30.82 0.97
CA GLU A 153 -2.69 -29.90 1.48
C GLU A 153 -3.26 -28.91 2.53
N LEU A 154 -4.51 -28.50 2.37
CA LEU A 154 -5.22 -27.59 3.27
C LEU A 154 -6.62 -28.14 3.61
N PRO A 155 -6.74 -29.04 4.60
CA PRO A 155 -8.02 -29.68 4.97
C PRO A 155 -9.10 -28.72 5.47
N LEU A 156 -8.74 -27.49 5.84
CA LEU A 156 -9.69 -26.43 6.23
C LEU A 156 -10.60 -25.97 5.07
N LEU A 157 -10.23 -26.27 3.81
CA LEU A 157 -11.01 -25.87 2.64
C LEU A 157 -12.29 -26.69 2.52
N GLY A 158 -13.37 -26.00 2.14
CA GLY A 158 -14.68 -26.60 1.89
C GLY A 158 -14.72 -27.52 0.67
N SER A 159 -15.72 -28.38 0.61
CA SER A 159 -15.92 -29.34 -0.48
C SER A 159 -16.28 -28.68 -1.82
N THR A 160 -16.68 -27.41 -1.83
CA THR A 160 -17.01 -26.64 -3.03
C THR A 160 -15.76 -26.26 -3.85
N ILE A 161 -14.56 -26.34 -3.26
CA ILE A 161 -13.33 -25.98 -3.95
C ILE A 161 -13.02 -27.00 -5.06
N ALA A 162 -13.04 -26.52 -6.31
CA ALA A 162 -12.81 -27.32 -7.52
C ALA A 162 -11.33 -27.35 -7.94
N GLY A 163 -10.56 -26.32 -7.58
CA GLY A 163 -9.13 -26.24 -7.88
C GLY A 163 -8.46 -25.04 -7.20
N ALA A 164 -7.14 -24.97 -7.35
CA ALA A 164 -6.36 -23.84 -6.81
C ALA A 164 -5.08 -23.60 -7.64
N SER A 165 -4.53 -22.39 -7.50
CA SER A 165 -3.15 -22.06 -7.86
C SER A 165 -2.38 -21.78 -6.56
N TRP A 166 -1.19 -22.37 -6.43
CA TRP A 166 -0.27 -22.16 -5.32
C TRP A 166 0.91 -21.29 -5.74
N CYS A 167 1.31 -20.33 -4.91
CA CYS A 167 2.53 -19.56 -5.07
C CYS A 167 3.29 -19.45 -3.74
N GLY A 168 4.51 -19.98 -3.70
CA GLY A 168 5.35 -19.92 -2.51
C GLY A 168 5.91 -18.50 -2.21
N LEU A 169 5.85 -17.59 -3.19
CA LEU A 169 6.29 -16.19 -3.01
C LEU A 169 5.23 -15.30 -2.38
N ASP A 170 3.99 -15.72 -2.29
CA ASP A 170 2.95 -15.02 -1.56
C ASP A 170 3.23 -15.01 -0.06
N GLY A 171 2.64 -14.06 0.62
CA GLY A 171 2.77 -13.90 2.04
C GLY A 171 2.25 -12.54 2.49
N TYR A 172 2.83 -12.03 3.54
CA TYR A 172 2.47 -10.70 4.04
C TYR A 172 3.65 -10.09 4.82
N ALA A 173 3.64 -8.78 4.99
CA ALA A 173 4.42 -8.11 6.01
C ALA A 173 3.46 -7.53 7.05
N GLU A 174 3.83 -7.57 8.33
CA GLU A 174 2.99 -7.08 9.41
C GLU A 174 2.85 -5.55 9.30
N PRO A 175 1.63 -5.00 9.12
CA PRO A 175 1.46 -3.56 8.90
C PRO A 175 1.94 -2.69 10.07
N ASP A 176 1.86 -3.20 11.30
CA ASP A 176 2.32 -2.52 12.51
C ASP A 176 3.84 -2.66 12.75
N ILE A 177 4.55 -3.40 11.89
CA ILE A 177 6.01 -3.55 11.92
C ILE A 177 6.64 -2.91 10.68
N ALA A 178 6.19 -3.24 9.48
CA ALA A 178 6.89 -2.90 8.24
C ALA A 178 7.13 -1.39 8.06
N GLY A 179 6.08 -0.59 8.07
CA GLY A 179 6.20 0.87 7.92
C GLY A 179 7.02 1.51 9.04
N PRO A 180 6.69 1.24 10.33
CA PRO A 180 7.47 1.75 11.46
C PRO A 180 8.94 1.35 11.44
N ALA A 181 9.30 0.11 11.10
CA ALA A 181 10.69 -0.36 11.05
C ALA A 181 11.50 0.35 9.96
N LEU A 182 10.93 0.46 8.75
CA LEU A 182 11.55 1.20 7.64
C LEU A 182 11.78 2.67 7.99
N LEU A 183 10.78 3.31 8.60
CA LEU A 183 10.88 4.72 8.98
C LEU A 183 11.88 4.94 10.11
N ALA A 184 11.90 4.06 11.12
CA ALA A 184 12.86 4.12 12.22
C ALA A 184 14.30 3.97 11.72
N GLU A 185 14.53 3.03 10.79
CA GLU A 185 15.85 2.84 10.19
C GLU A 185 16.26 4.02 9.30
N ALA A 186 15.33 4.60 8.51
CA ALA A 186 15.59 5.83 7.77
C ALA A 186 16.04 6.97 8.70
N VAL A 187 15.36 7.16 9.85
CA VAL A 187 15.73 8.15 10.86
C VAL A 187 17.08 7.84 11.49
N ALA A 188 17.36 6.59 11.81
CA ALA A 188 18.67 6.16 12.33
C ALA A 188 19.82 6.45 11.35
N ARG A 189 19.55 6.42 10.04
CA ARG A 189 20.50 6.78 8.97
C ARG A 189 20.52 8.28 8.64
N GLY A 190 19.76 9.12 9.35
CA GLY A 190 19.80 10.57 9.25
C GLY A 190 18.61 11.24 8.56
N ALA A 191 17.57 10.52 8.17
CA ALA A 191 16.34 11.14 7.71
C ALA A 191 15.68 11.94 8.86
N GLN A 192 15.10 13.08 8.53
CA GLN A 192 14.28 13.84 9.45
C GLN A 192 12.82 13.38 9.35
N LEU A 193 12.12 13.33 10.48
CA LEU A 193 10.70 13.03 10.54
C LEU A 193 9.96 14.15 11.26
N ALA A 194 8.97 14.74 10.59
CA ALA A 194 8.07 15.74 11.17
C ALA A 194 6.63 15.23 11.16
N THR A 195 6.16 14.78 12.31
CA THR A 195 4.77 14.34 12.54
C THR A 195 3.86 15.52 12.84
N ASP A 196 2.55 15.33 12.75
CA ASP A 196 1.53 16.39 12.92
C ASP A 196 1.89 17.66 12.10
N THR A 197 2.38 17.42 10.86
CA THR A 197 2.94 18.45 9.99
C THR A 197 2.28 18.34 8.61
N LYS A 198 1.10 18.96 8.51
CA LYS A 198 0.35 19.00 7.24
C LYS A 198 1.01 19.99 6.29
N VAL A 199 1.35 19.54 5.07
CA VAL A 199 1.75 20.42 3.97
C VAL A 199 0.54 21.25 3.55
N THR A 200 0.75 22.54 3.36
CA THR A 200 -0.27 23.53 3.03
C THR A 200 -0.06 24.21 1.68
N ALA A 201 1.19 24.24 1.18
CA ALA A 201 1.53 24.75 -0.15
C ALA A 201 2.83 24.11 -0.64
N ILE A 202 2.97 24.02 -1.96
CA ILE A 202 4.20 23.64 -2.65
C ILE A 202 4.41 24.64 -3.78
N GLU A 203 5.49 25.41 -3.71
CA GLU A 203 5.75 26.51 -4.63
C GLU A 203 7.14 26.37 -5.25
N ARG A 204 7.25 26.62 -6.55
CA ARG A 204 8.52 26.53 -7.26
C ARG A 204 9.39 27.74 -7.00
N ILE A 205 10.64 27.51 -6.62
CA ILE A 205 11.67 28.55 -6.38
C ILE A 205 12.94 28.16 -7.16
N GLY A 206 13.11 28.78 -8.33
CA GLY A 206 14.20 28.40 -9.23
C GLY A 206 14.10 26.94 -9.69
N GLU A 207 15.10 26.14 -9.37
CA GLU A 207 15.15 24.68 -9.67
C GLU A 207 14.67 23.82 -8.49
N SER A 208 14.24 24.45 -7.38
CA SER A 208 13.79 23.77 -6.18
C SER A 208 12.31 24.06 -5.89
N TRP A 209 11.78 23.39 -4.89
CA TRP A 209 10.44 23.54 -4.38
C TRP A 209 10.45 23.93 -2.91
N ASN A 210 9.67 24.93 -2.53
CA ASN A 210 9.34 25.25 -1.16
C ASN A 210 8.10 24.48 -0.73
N VAL A 211 8.25 23.61 0.26
CA VAL A 211 7.15 22.83 0.87
C VAL A 211 6.80 23.48 2.20
N SER A 212 5.68 24.16 2.25
CA SER A 212 5.24 24.96 3.39
C SER A 212 4.29 24.21 4.29
N THR A 213 4.44 24.42 5.60
CA THR A 213 3.60 23.89 6.67
C THR A 213 3.38 24.93 7.76
N ALA A 214 2.53 24.64 8.73
CA ALA A 214 2.37 25.50 9.91
C ALA A 214 3.62 25.52 10.83
N LYS A 215 4.54 24.55 10.66
CA LYS A 215 5.75 24.43 11.51
C LYS A 215 7.02 24.98 10.85
N GLY A 216 6.96 25.37 9.58
CA GLY A 216 8.11 25.89 8.82
C GLY A 216 8.03 25.47 7.35
N THR A 217 9.07 25.81 6.62
CA THR A 217 9.21 25.51 5.17
C THR A 217 10.47 24.68 4.94
N TRP A 218 10.38 23.70 4.06
CA TRP A 218 11.52 22.92 3.56
C TRP A 218 11.73 23.24 2.11
N GLN A 219 12.97 23.48 1.74
CA GLN A 219 13.37 23.68 0.34
C GLN A 219 14.11 22.45 -0.16
N ALA A 220 13.69 21.91 -1.29
CA ALA A 220 14.30 20.73 -1.90
C ALA A 220 14.17 20.74 -3.43
N PRO A 221 15.15 20.23 -4.18
CA PRO A 221 15.02 19.99 -5.61
C PRO A 221 13.98 18.89 -5.91
N HIS A 222 13.75 17.97 -4.98
CA HIS A 222 12.85 16.84 -5.19
C HIS A 222 11.77 16.75 -4.12
N VAL A 223 10.53 16.49 -4.56
CA VAL A 223 9.37 16.25 -3.69
C VAL A 223 8.74 14.92 -4.08
N VAL A 224 8.55 14.04 -3.12
CA VAL A 224 7.85 12.75 -3.31
C VAL A 224 6.47 12.82 -2.65
N ASN A 225 5.44 12.77 -3.47
CA ASN A 225 4.05 12.68 -3.02
C ASN A 225 3.68 11.20 -2.79
N ALA A 226 3.79 10.75 -1.55
CA ALA A 226 3.39 9.44 -1.05
C ALA A 226 2.18 9.54 -0.09
N ALA A 227 1.35 10.57 -0.27
CA ALA A 227 0.26 10.94 0.64
C ALA A 227 -0.97 10.00 0.57
N GLY A 228 -0.88 8.87 -0.14
CA GLY A 228 -1.95 7.87 -0.22
C GLY A 228 -3.28 8.49 -0.68
N PRO A 229 -4.38 8.36 0.10
CA PRO A 229 -5.68 8.92 -0.29
C PRO A 229 -5.72 10.43 -0.53
N TRP A 230 -4.72 11.16 -0.07
CA TRP A 230 -4.60 12.62 -0.23
C TRP A 230 -3.63 13.03 -1.34
N MET A 231 -3.13 12.08 -2.16
CA MET A 231 -2.18 12.38 -3.25
C MET A 231 -2.73 13.39 -4.26
N ALA A 232 -4.03 13.34 -4.58
CA ALA A 232 -4.66 14.32 -5.49
C ALA A 232 -4.67 15.73 -4.89
N GLU A 233 -4.90 15.88 -3.58
CA GLU A 233 -4.82 17.17 -2.87
C GLU A 233 -3.40 17.75 -2.93
N VAL A 234 -2.38 16.90 -2.76
CA VAL A 234 -0.98 17.32 -2.81
C VAL A 234 -0.55 17.66 -4.23
N ALA A 235 -0.95 16.89 -5.23
CA ALA A 235 -0.65 17.18 -6.63
C ALA A 235 -1.29 18.50 -7.10
N ALA A 236 -2.49 18.82 -6.62
CA ALA A 236 -3.16 20.08 -6.90
C ALA A 236 -2.38 21.33 -6.39
N MET A 237 -1.49 21.17 -5.40
CA MET A 237 -0.64 22.28 -4.89
C MET A 237 0.45 22.67 -5.91
N VAL A 238 0.70 21.84 -6.91
CA VAL A 238 1.61 22.13 -8.05
C VAL A 238 0.86 22.18 -9.37
N ASP A 239 -0.42 22.57 -9.33
CA ASP A 239 -1.32 22.75 -10.48
C ASP A 239 -1.55 21.47 -11.32
N VAL A 240 -1.36 20.29 -10.71
CA VAL A 240 -1.61 19.00 -11.38
C VAL A 240 -2.88 18.34 -10.84
N GLN A 241 -3.84 18.08 -11.72
CA GLN A 241 -5.07 17.37 -11.39
C GLN A 241 -4.89 15.88 -11.71
N LEU A 242 -4.83 15.05 -10.69
CA LEU A 242 -4.76 13.60 -10.83
C LEU A 242 -6.14 12.96 -10.62
N GLU A 243 -6.59 12.16 -11.57
CA GLU A 243 -7.82 11.37 -11.44
C GLU A 243 -7.62 10.20 -10.48
N LEU A 244 -7.73 10.47 -9.19
CA LEU A 244 -7.63 9.49 -8.12
C LEU A 244 -8.91 9.45 -7.30
N ARG A 245 -9.28 8.25 -6.82
CA ARG A 245 -10.44 8.04 -5.96
C ARG A 245 -10.01 7.56 -4.59
N ALA A 246 -10.29 8.33 -3.56
CA ALA A 246 -10.17 7.90 -2.18
C ALA A 246 -11.43 7.11 -1.77
N LEU A 247 -11.21 5.90 -1.25
CA LEU A 247 -12.23 4.97 -0.81
C LEU A 247 -11.93 4.55 0.62
N SER A 248 -12.89 3.90 1.28
CA SER A 248 -12.66 3.22 2.56
C SER A 248 -13.01 1.75 2.42
N LEU A 249 -12.11 0.92 2.86
CA LEU A 249 -12.30 -0.53 2.95
C LEU A 249 -12.45 -0.96 4.41
N GLN A 250 -13.02 -2.13 4.59
CA GLN A 250 -13.33 -2.71 5.89
C GLN A 250 -12.60 -4.04 6.04
N MET A 251 -12.00 -4.23 7.19
CA MET A 251 -11.30 -5.44 7.59
C MET A 251 -12.01 -6.08 8.76
N HIS A 252 -11.93 -7.40 8.84
CA HIS A 252 -12.54 -8.17 9.92
C HIS A 252 -11.50 -9.11 10.51
N THR A 253 -11.63 -9.42 11.79
CA THR A 253 -10.87 -10.52 12.40
C THR A 253 -11.81 -11.47 13.13
N LEU A 254 -11.47 -12.74 13.03
CA LEU A 254 -12.04 -13.78 13.87
C LEU A 254 -11.09 -14.08 15.03
N ALA A 255 -11.62 -14.63 16.10
CA ALA A 255 -10.81 -15.17 17.21
C ALA A 255 -9.85 -16.25 16.70
N ALA A 256 -8.95 -16.70 17.58
CA ALA A 256 -8.01 -17.77 17.26
C ALA A 256 -8.74 -19.04 16.82
N PRO A 257 -8.38 -19.61 15.67
CA PRO A 257 -8.97 -20.89 15.24
C PRO A 257 -8.40 -22.05 16.06
N PRO A 258 -9.10 -23.18 16.15
CA PRO A 258 -8.58 -24.39 16.78
C PRO A 258 -7.40 -25.00 16.01
N GLU A 259 -7.37 -24.80 14.69
CA GLU A 259 -6.30 -25.26 13.80
C GLU A 259 -5.55 -24.07 13.23
N THR A 260 -4.22 -24.19 13.11
CA THR A 260 -3.38 -23.09 12.59
C THR A 260 -3.51 -22.99 11.06
N LEU A 261 -3.73 -21.76 10.58
CA LEU A 261 -3.70 -21.41 9.16
C LEU A 261 -2.34 -20.81 8.77
N ASN A 262 -1.44 -21.63 8.24
CA ASN A 262 -0.07 -21.23 7.90
C ASN A 262 0.10 -20.71 6.47
N VAL A 263 -0.98 -20.35 5.80
CA VAL A 263 -0.98 -19.91 4.39
C VAL A 263 -1.95 -18.76 4.19
N LEU A 264 -1.73 -17.98 3.13
CA LEU A 264 -2.69 -17.00 2.63
C LEU A 264 -3.68 -17.72 1.70
N VAL A 265 -4.98 -17.49 1.89
CA VAL A 265 -6.03 -18.00 0.98
C VAL A 265 -6.75 -16.85 0.32
N GLN A 266 -6.88 -16.89 -1.00
CA GLN A 266 -7.57 -15.94 -1.84
C GLN A 266 -8.51 -16.66 -2.81
N HIS A 267 -9.40 -15.93 -3.46
CA HIS A 267 -10.33 -16.48 -4.44
C HIS A 267 -10.18 -15.80 -5.80
N VAL A 268 -10.18 -16.56 -6.89
CA VAL A 268 -9.92 -16.04 -8.25
C VAL A 268 -11.04 -15.15 -8.79
N GLY A 269 -12.28 -15.36 -8.38
CA GLY A 269 -13.46 -14.64 -8.90
C GLY A 269 -14.11 -13.66 -7.91
N GLU A 270 -13.68 -13.67 -6.67
CA GLU A 270 -14.31 -12.90 -5.60
C GLU A 270 -13.28 -12.23 -4.70
N GLY A 271 -13.62 -11.05 -4.17
CA GLY A 271 -12.73 -10.35 -3.26
C GLY A 271 -12.72 -10.95 -1.88
N ILE A 272 -11.77 -11.83 -1.60
CA ILE A 272 -11.46 -12.33 -0.26
C ILE A 272 -9.97 -12.59 -0.11
N SER A 273 -9.47 -12.33 1.08
CA SER A 273 -8.18 -12.84 1.54
C SER A 273 -8.33 -13.29 2.99
N ILE A 274 -7.79 -14.45 3.30
CA ILE A 274 -7.86 -15.09 4.63
C ILE A 274 -6.44 -15.45 5.03
N LYS A 275 -5.98 -14.97 6.18
CA LYS A 275 -4.69 -15.36 6.76
C LYS A 275 -4.77 -15.38 8.28
N GLN A 276 -3.82 -16.02 8.91
CA GLN A 276 -3.60 -15.91 10.34
C GLN A 276 -2.46 -14.93 10.63
N ASP A 277 -2.68 -13.97 11.52
CA ASP A 277 -1.67 -13.00 11.93
C ASP A 277 -0.79 -13.52 13.08
N ARG A 278 0.25 -12.77 13.43
CA ARG A 278 1.14 -13.11 14.56
C ARG A 278 0.45 -13.09 15.93
N ARG A 279 -0.74 -12.49 16.04
CA ARG A 279 -1.58 -12.49 17.24
C ARG A 279 -2.53 -13.68 17.29
N ASN A 280 -2.32 -14.64 16.39
CA ASN A 280 -3.13 -15.85 16.26
C ASN A 280 -4.60 -15.61 15.91
N ARG A 281 -4.93 -14.46 15.29
CA ARG A 281 -6.27 -14.14 14.82
C ARG A 281 -6.38 -14.42 13.32
N ILE A 282 -7.57 -14.78 12.87
CA ILE A 282 -7.85 -14.85 11.43
C ILE A 282 -8.18 -13.44 10.94
N VAL A 283 -7.41 -12.94 9.98
CA VAL A 283 -7.63 -11.65 9.33
C VAL A 283 -8.32 -11.87 8.00
N LEU A 284 -9.48 -11.25 7.84
CA LEU A 284 -10.33 -11.32 6.64
C LEU A 284 -10.27 -9.99 5.90
N GLY A 285 -9.83 -10.03 4.66
CA GLY A 285 -9.78 -8.89 3.74
C GLY A 285 -10.56 -9.16 2.46
N GLY A 286 -10.10 -8.58 1.35
CA GLY A 286 -10.66 -8.79 0.01
C GLY A 286 -11.37 -7.56 -0.55
N GLY A 287 -11.06 -6.36 -0.05
CA GLY A 287 -11.58 -5.11 -0.57
C GLY A 287 -13.07 -4.88 -0.27
N TRP A 288 -13.59 -5.38 0.84
CA TRP A 288 -14.96 -5.12 1.27
C TRP A 288 -15.16 -3.63 1.57
N PRO A 289 -16.21 -2.97 1.03
CA PRO A 289 -16.40 -1.54 1.18
C PRO A 289 -16.80 -1.19 2.61
N ALA A 290 -16.27 -0.09 3.12
CA ALA A 290 -16.77 0.62 4.28
C ALA A 290 -17.74 1.74 3.85
N GLY A 291 -18.18 2.57 4.78
CA GLY A 291 -18.92 3.78 4.48
C GLY A 291 -18.08 4.81 3.73
N GLN A 292 -18.66 6.00 3.52
CA GLN A 292 -18.01 7.06 2.76
C GLN A 292 -16.64 7.42 3.37
N PHE A 293 -15.65 7.60 2.50
CA PHE A 293 -14.31 8.09 2.88
C PHE A 293 -14.41 9.41 3.65
N ARG A 294 -13.60 9.54 4.68
CA ARG A 294 -13.43 10.76 5.48
C ARG A 294 -12.00 11.22 5.46
N THR A 295 -11.80 12.51 5.33
CA THR A 295 -10.45 13.11 5.38
C THR A 295 -9.80 13.02 6.76
N ALA A 296 -10.59 12.79 7.80
CA ALA A 296 -10.14 12.54 9.17
C ALA A 296 -11.04 11.51 9.85
N GLY A 297 -10.43 10.65 10.66
CA GLY A 297 -11.10 9.58 11.38
C GLY A 297 -11.49 8.38 10.51
N ALA A 298 -12.04 7.35 11.15
CA ALA A 298 -12.46 6.12 10.51
C ALA A 298 -13.77 6.33 9.72
N ALA A 299 -13.93 5.63 8.61
CA ALA A 299 -15.20 5.56 7.89
C ALA A 299 -16.22 4.72 8.68
N PRO A 300 -17.54 4.93 8.48
CA PRO A 300 -18.54 4.09 9.09
C PRO A 300 -18.42 2.63 8.67
N ILE A 301 -18.65 1.72 9.61
CA ILE A 301 -18.74 0.28 9.37
C ILE A 301 -20.04 -0.01 8.60
N ARG A 302 -19.99 -1.02 7.72
CA ARG A 302 -21.14 -1.53 6.96
C ARG A 302 -21.43 -2.97 7.36
N GLU A 303 -22.60 -3.20 7.91
CA GLU A 303 -23.05 -4.53 8.35
C GLU A 303 -23.14 -5.53 7.18
N GLU A 304 -23.52 -5.07 5.99
CA GLU A 304 -23.56 -5.91 4.79
C GLU A 304 -22.17 -6.44 4.40
N SER A 305 -21.13 -5.64 4.64
CA SER A 305 -19.75 -6.07 4.38
C SER A 305 -19.24 -7.09 5.41
N ILE A 306 -19.68 -6.99 6.66
CA ILE A 306 -19.44 -8.02 7.68
C ILE A 306 -20.13 -9.33 7.25
N ALA A 307 -21.44 -9.26 7.05
CA ALA A 307 -22.22 -10.45 6.70
C ALA A 307 -21.71 -11.14 5.43
N GLY A 308 -21.39 -10.36 4.39
CA GLY A 308 -20.87 -10.88 3.11
C GLY A 308 -19.51 -11.55 3.26
N ASN A 309 -18.56 -10.92 3.98
CA ASN A 309 -17.23 -11.49 4.17
C ASN A 309 -17.26 -12.76 5.02
N LEU A 310 -18.07 -12.77 6.09
CA LEU A 310 -18.24 -13.96 6.93
C LEU A 310 -18.91 -15.11 6.17
N ALA A 311 -19.96 -14.84 5.40
CA ALA A 311 -20.63 -15.83 4.57
C ALA A 311 -19.66 -16.45 3.54
N GLN A 312 -18.84 -15.63 2.89
CA GLN A 312 -17.83 -16.08 1.94
C GLN A 312 -16.74 -16.91 2.65
N THR A 313 -16.27 -16.47 3.81
CA THR A 313 -15.30 -17.21 4.62
C THR A 313 -15.84 -18.58 5.00
N GLY A 314 -17.07 -18.65 5.53
CA GLY A 314 -17.69 -19.93 5.93
C GLY A 314 -17.98 -20.87 4.75
N ARG A 315 -18.22 -20.35 3.55
CA ARG A 315 -18.35 -21.15 2.33
C ARG A 315 -17.02 -21.77 1.91
N LEU A 316 -15.95 -20.98 1.90
CA LEU A 316 -14.61 -21.43 1.47
C LEU A 316 -13.93 -22.30 2.53
N MET A 317 -14.12 -21.97 3.80
CA MET A 317 -13.48 -22.61 4.97
C MET A 317 -14.52 -22.79 6.08
N PRO A 318 -15.35 -23.84 6.03
CA PRO A 318 -16.51 -24.00 6.92
C PRO A 318 -16.17 -23.91 8.42
N GLY A 319 -15.03 -24.46 8.83
CA GLY A 319 -14.58 -24.38 10.22
C GLY A 319 -14.28 -22.96 10.72
N LEU A 320 -13.95 -22.03 9.81
CA LEU A 320 -13.77 -20.61 10.18
C LEU A 320 -15.10 -19.85 10.28
N GLY A 321 -16.13 -20.31 9.57
CA GLY A 321 -17.46 -19.68 9.61
C GLY A 321 -18.15 -19.77 10.97
N GLU A 322 -17.70 -20.67 11.85
CA GLU A 322 -18.23 -20.86 13.20
C GLU A 322 -17.47 -20.06 14.27
N ILE A 323 -16.36 -19.41 13.89
CA ILE A 323 -15.51 -18.65 14.82
C ILE A 323 -16.08 -17.24 15.01
N GLU A 324 -16.11 -16.77 16.24
CA GLU A 324 -16.61 -15.47 16.63
C GLU A 324 -15.83 -14.33 15.97
N LEU A 325 -16.56 -13.32 15.45
CA LEU A 325 -16.00 -12.05 15.00
C LEU A 325 -15.41 -11.32 16.20
N SER A 326 -14.10 -11.03 16.16
CA SER A 326 -13.39 -10.41 17.27
C SER A 326 -13.22 -8.90 17.13
N ASP A 327 -13.02 -8.41 15.91
CA ASP A 327 -12.85 -6.98 15.67
C ASP A 327 -13.18 -6.59 14.22
N VAL A 328 -13.56 -5.32 14.02
CA VAL A 328 -13.83 -4.72 12.72
C VAL A 328 -13.23 -3.32 12.69
N TRP A 329 -12.46 -3.02 11.65
CA TRP A 329 -11.96 -1.66 11.44
C TRP A 329 -12.05 -1.26 9.98
N THR A 330 -11.87 0.04 9.73
CA THR A 330 -11.90 0.61 8.39
C THR A 330 -10.61 1.37 8.10
N GLY A 331 -10.18 1.33 6.86
CA GLY A 331 -8.98 2.02 6.41
C GLY A 331 -9.18 2.69 5.06
N PRO A 332 -8.56 3.87 4.87
CA PRO A 332 -8.63 4.58 3.61
C PRO A 332 -7.67 3.95 2.60
N VAL A 333 -8.13 3.89 1.36
CA VAL A 333 -7.30 3.48 0.20
C VAL A 333 -7.47 4.49 -0.92
N VAL A 334 -6.51 4.51 -1.84
CA VAL A 334 -6.59 5.27 -3.08
C VAL A 334 -6.52 4.31 -4.26
N THR A 335 -7.35 4.55 -5.26
CA THR A 335 -7.33 3.82 -6.52
C THR A 335 -7.37 4.78 -7.71
N THR A 336 -6.93 4.31 -8.84
CA THR A 336 -6.98 4.96 -10.15
C THR A 336 -8.19 4.47 -10.93
N PRO A 337 -8.66 5.17 -11.97
CA PRO A 337 -9.77 4.71 -12.81
C PRO A 337 -9.51 3.37 -13.51
N ASP A 338 -8.25 3.07 -13.82
CA ASP A 338 -7.80 1.83 -14.45
C ASP A 338 -7.37 0.74 -13.44
N GLU A 339 -7.50 1.03 -12.14
CA GLU A 339 -7.11 0.16 -11.02
C GLU A 339 -5.62 -0.23 -11.00
N LEU A 340 -4.78 0.40 -11.82
CA LEU A 340 -3.33 0.22 -11.82
C LEU A 340 -2.65 1.16 -10.83
N PRO A 341 -1.49 0.82 -10.29
CA PRO A 341 -0.72 1.73 -9.45
C PRO A 341 -0.24 2.95 -10.22
N ILE A 342 0.18 4.00 -9.52
CA ILE A 342 0.79 5.21 -10.08
C ILE A 342 2.22 5.37 -9.54
N ILE A 343 3.17 5.64 -10.43
CA ILE A 343 4.57 5.92 -10.08
C ILE A 343 5.21 6.77 -11.17
N GLY A 344 5.94 7.80 -10.80
CA GLY A 344 6.72 8.61 -11.74
C GLY A 344 6.74 10.09 -11.43
N GLU A 345 7.42 10.85 -12.28
CA GLU A 345 7.53 12.31 -12.22
C GLU A 345 6.30 12.98 -12.84
N LEU A 346 5.87 14.10 -12.28
CA LEU A 346 4.83 14.96 -12.85
C LEU A 346 5.44 15.83 -13.97
N GLU A 347 5.10 15.61 -15.21
CA GLU A 347 5.69 16.29 -16.38
C GLU A 347 5.62 17.83 -16.29
N SER A 348 4.51 18.37 -15.78
CA SER A 348 4.32 19.82 -15.60
C SER A 348 4.95 20.38 -14.32
N ALA A 349 5.46 19.54 -13.43
CA ALA A 349 6.12 19.90 -12.18
C ALA A 349 7.44 19.11 -12.00
N PRO A 350 8.49 19.38 -12.82
CA PRO A 350 9.75 18.64 -12.76
C PRO A 350 10.37 18.67 -11.35
N GLY A 351 10.83 17.50 -10.89
CA GLY A 351 11.30 17.27 -9.53
C GLY A 351 10.21 16.83 -8.55
N VAL A 352 8.93 16.82 -8.96
CA VAL A 352 7.84 16.28 -8.15
C VAL A 352 7.45 14.90 -8.64
N PHE A 353 7.56 13.91 -7.77
CA PHE A 353 7.25 12.51 -8.03
C PHE A 353 6.00 12.08 -7.27
N VAL A 354 5.27 11.11 -7.81
CA VAL A 354 4.13 10.46 -7.14
C VAL A 354 4.35 8.97 -7.06
N ALA A 355 3.92 8.33 -5.98
CA ALA A 355 3.94 6.88 -5.83
C ALA A 355 2.79 6.39 -4.96
N GLY A 356 2.00 5.44 -5.47
CA GLY A 356 0.87 4.90 -4.71
C GLY A 356 -0.17 4.17 -5.57
N GLY A 357 -1.44 4.28 -5.18
CA GLY A 357 -2.56 3.64 -5.87
C GLY A 357 -2.80 2.20 -5.42
N THR A 358 -3.38 1.40 -6.30
CA THR A 358 -3.69 -0.01 -6.06
C THR A 358 -2.40 -0.80 -5.79
N TYR A 359 -2.46 -1.79 -4.91
CA TYR A 359 -1.32 -2.64 -4.50
C TYR A 359 -0.13 -1.90 -3.86
N SER A 360 -0.30 -0.67 -3.38
CA SER A 360 0.79 0.14 -2.80
C SER A 360 1.58 -0.58 -1.70
N PHE A 361 0.93 -1.46 -0.93
CA PHE A 361 1.64 -2.22 0.11
C PHE A 361 2.57 -3.25 -0.51
N THR A 362 2.09 -4.06 -1.45
CA THR A 362 2.91 -5.03 -2.20
C THR A 362 4.09 -4.35 -2.90
N PHE A 363 3.85 -3.20 -3.53
CA PHE A 363 4.85 -2.51 -4.33
C PHE A 363 5.71 -1.51 -3.54
N ALA A 364 5.53 -1.34 -2.23
CA ALA A 364 6.27 -0.34 -1.46
C ALA A 364 7.80 -0.50 -1.58
N SER A 365 8.30 -1.72 -1.54
CA SER A 365 9.72 -2.03 -1.74
C SER A 365 10.21 -1.60 -3.12
N LEU A 366 9.44 -1.90 -4.16
CA LEU A 366 9.77 -1.54 -5.54
C LEU A 366 9.67 -0.04 -5.79
N TRP A 367 8.62 0.61 -5.26
CA TRP A 367 8.46 2.06 -5.40
C TRP A 367 9.61 2.84 -4.75
N ALA A 368 10.16 2.34 -3.66
CA ALA A 368 11.33 2.93 -3.03
C ALA A 368 12.55 2.92 -3.96
N ASP A 369 12.82 1.78 -4.61
CA ASP A 369 13.93 1.65 -5.56
C ASP A 369 13.70 2.48 -6.83
N VAL A 370 12.48 2.45 -7.39
CA VAL A 370 12.10 3.25 -8.55
C VAL A 370 12.26 4.75 -8.26
N LEU A 371 11.72 5.24 -7.13
CA LEU A 371 11.85 6.64 -6.73
C LEU A 371 13.32 7.03 -6.54
N THR A 372 14.12 6.15 -5.95
CA THR A 372 15.56 6.41 -5.78
C THR A 372 16.27 6.53 -7.12
N ALA A 373 15.96 5.66 -8.09
CA ALA A 373 16.50 5.77 -9.44
C ALA A 373 16.09 7.08 -10.13
N LEU A 374 14.80 7.43 -10.07
CA LEU A 374 14.28 8.65 -10.68
C LEU A 374 14.89 9.92 -10.07
N VAL A 375 15.01 10.00 -8.74
CA VAL A 375 15.67 11.12 -8.03
C VAL A 375 17.15 11.23 -8.40
N GLN A 376 17.81 10.10 -8.69
CA GLN A 376 19.20 10.09 -9.20
C GLN A 376 19.31 10.43 -10.70
N GLY A 377 18.21 10.66 -11.41
CA GLY A 377 18.19 10.82 -12.86
C GLY A 377 18.57 9.56 -13.63
N LYS A 378 18.33 8.38 -13.05
CA LYS A 378 18.60 7.07 -13.64
C LYS A 378 17.33 6.38 -14.09
N GLU A 379 17.46 5.48 -15.06
CA GLU A 379 16.35 4.59 -15.44
C GLU A 379 16.13 3.54 -14.34
N PRO A 380 14.88 3.29 -13.92
CA PRO A 380 14.55 2.19 -13.03
C PRO A 380 14.90 0.81 -13.62
N ALA A 381 15.23 -0.15 -12.76
CA ALA A 381 15.56 -1.52 -13.18
C ALA A 381 14.36 -2.27 -13.80
N VAL A 382 13.14 -1.80 -13.58
CA VAL A 382 11.91 -2.32 -14.18
C VAL A 382 11.23 -1.22 -14.98
N ASP A 383 10.58 -1.60 -16.09
CA ASP A 383 9.78 -0.65 -16.88
C ASP A 383 8.51 -0.26 -16.13
N VAL A 384 8.42 1.01 -15.75
CA VAL A 384 7.26 1.61 -15.07
C VAL A 384 6.54 2.65 -15.93
N THR A 385 6.92 2.82 -17.19
CA THR A 385 6.41 3.86 -18.10
C THR A 385 4.89 3.84 -18.21
N SER A 386 4.33 2.64 -18.31
CA SER A 386 2.88 2.44 -18.40
C SER A 386 2.11 2.74 -17.11
N PHE A 387 2.80 3.03 -16.00
CA PHE A 387 2.22 3.40 -14.71
C PHE A 387 2.44 4.88 -14.38
N GLY A 388 3.01 5.64 -15.31
CA GLY A 388 3.30 7.06 -15.15
C GLY A 388 2.05 7.91 -14.90
N PRO A 389 2.19 9.06 -14.22
CA PRO A 389 1.07 9.94 -13.86
C PRO A 389 0.38 10.58 -15.06
N ALA A 390 1.05 10.75 -16.20
CA ALA A 390 0.49 11.37 -17.39
C ALA A 390 -0.82 10.73 -17.86
N ARG A 391 -1.01 9.42 -17.66
CA ARG A 391 -2.25 8.70 -17.99
C ARG A 391 -3.47 9.09 -17.15
N LEU A 392 -3.24 9.75 -16.00
CA LEU A 392 -4.25 10.15 -15.01
C LEU A 392 -4.43 11.66 -14.90
N THR A 393 -3.71 12.43 -15.71
CA THR A 393 -3.90 13.88 -15.79
C THR A 393 -5.04 14.19 -16.75
N ALA A 394 -5.98 15.05 -16.33
CA ALA A 394 -7.03 15.52 -17.21
C ALA A 394 -6.39 16.26 -18.42
N SER A 395 -6.76 15.85 -19.64
CA SER A 395 -6.41 16.60 -20.85
C SER A 395 -7.12 17.95 -20.77
N HIS A 396 -6.36 19.03 -20.77
CA HIS A 396 -6.88 20.40 -20.86
C HIS A 396 -7.37 20.72 -22.26
#